data_4bfc0166643650e9d44009c57cd2a6ec
#
_entry.id   4bfc0166643650e9d44009c57cd2a6ec
#
_cell.length_a   1.000
_cell.length_b   1.000
_cell.length_c   1.000
_cell.angle_alpha   90.00
_cell.angle_beta   90.00
_cell.angle_gamma   90.00
#
_symmetry.space_group_name_H-M   'P 1'
#
loop_
_entity.id
_entity.type
_entity.pdbx_description
1 polymer ?
#
loop_
_entity_poly.entity_id
_entity_poly.type
_entity_poly.pdbx_seq_one_letter_code
_entity_poly.pdbx_strand_id
1 'polypeptide(L)'
;MTLLLAIPAAYLLAALIGSLVPVNRNWNEPKQGTTVYLADNGIHADIIMPVNAEGLDWAPLFPAGDLAQASRQDWIAFGSGEERIYLNTPTWWDVTPRTIWSALAGGRRVMHVEYVAGPDYAVRQIRLRPEEYRRLWAAIRSDFALNANGRPLHIPHPGYGCCDAFYWAVGRESAFRTCNSWVSRWLRLAGVRTSVWPPFVSGLVWRYRKVEGTVPA
;
A
#
# COMPACT_ATOMS: atom_id res chain seq x y z
N MET A 1 -6.58 -21.60 -29.54
CA MET A 1 -5.40 -21.51 -28.65
C MET A 1 -4.75 -20.11 -28.67
N THR A 2 -4.64 -19.45 -29.80
CA THR A 2 -4.07 -18.09 -29.95
C THR A 2 -4.82 -17.00 -29.19
N LEU A 3 -6.15 -17.03 -29.10
CA LEU A 3 -6.95 -16.03 -28.40
C LEU A 3 -6.77 -16.09 -26.88
N LEU A 4 -6.55 -17.27 -26.31
CA LEU A 4 -6.33 -17.47 -24.86
C LEU A 4 -5.01 -16.84 -24.36
N LEU A 5 -4.00 -16.74 -25.20
CA LEU A 5 -2.71 -16.11 -24.88
C LEU A 5 -2.70 -14.61 -25.16
N ALA A 6 -3.59 -14.12 -26.03
CA ALA A 6 -3.64 -12.72 -26.41
C ALA A 6 -4.07 -11.80 -25.24
N ILE A 7 -5.02 -12.25 -24.40
CA ILE A 7 -5.52 -11.47 -23.27
C ILE A 7 -4.43 -11.26 -22.20
N PRO A 8 -3.73 -12.30 -21.70
CA PRO A 8 -2.62 -12.10 -20.78
C PRO A 8 -1.49 -11.26 -21.37
N ALA A 9 -1.14 -11.48 -22.64
CA ALA A 9 -0.11 -10.71 -23.32
C ALA A 9 -0.48 -9.21 -23.40
N ALA A 10 -1.72 -8.89 -23.77
CA ALA A 10 -2.23 -7.53 -23.80
C ALA A 10 -2.22 -6.87 -22.41
N TYR A 11 -2.60 -7.64 -21.36
CA TYR A 11 -2.53 -7.17 -19.98
C TYR A 11 -1.09 -6.84 -19.57
N LEU A 12 -0.14 -7.74 -19.84
CA LEU A 12 1.29 -7.52 -19.52
C LEU A 12 1.87 -6.32 -20.28
N LEU A 13 1.52 -6.17 -21.55
CA LEU A 13 1.95 -5.02 -22.35
C LEU A 13 1.35 -3.71 -21.79
N ALA A 14 0.06 -3.69 -21.47
CA ALA A 14 -0.58 -2.54 -20.85
C ALA A 14 0.03 -2.21 -19.48
N ALA A 15 0.34 -3.23 -18.67
CA ALA A 15 1.02 -3.07 -17.38
C ALA A 15 2.41 -2.48 -17.54
N LEU A 16 3.18 -2.93 -18.54
CA LEU A 16 4.48 -2.38 -18.87
C LEU A 16 4.37 -0.92 -19.27
N ILE A 17 3.51 -0.59 -20.22
CA ILE A 17 3.28 0.79 -20.68
C ILE A 17 2.81 1.67 -19.50
N GLY A 18 1.83 1.20 -18.73
CA GLY A 18 1.30 1.91 -17.57
C GLY A 18 2.35 2.16 -16.48
N SER A 19 3.29 1.22 -16.32
CA SER A 19 4.42 1.37 -15.39
C SER A 19 5.47 2.36 -15.90
N LEU A 20 5.67 2.47 -17.20
CA LEU A 20 6.65 3.38 -17.80
C LEU A 20 6.12 4.82 -17.91
N VAL A 21 4.83 5.01 -18.12
CA VAL A 21 4.24 6.36 -18.27
C VAL A 21 4.12 7.05 -16.91
N PRO A 22 4.81 8.19 -16.70
CA PRO A 22 4.72 8.91 -15.44
C PRO A 22 3.51 9.85 -15.38
N VAL A 23 2.93 9.99 -14.19
CA VAL A 23 2.08 11.11 -13.79
C VAL A 23 2.87 12.05 -12.90
N ASN A 24 2.38 13.28 -12.71
CA ASN A 24 3.08 14.34 -11.95
C ASN A 24 4.53 14.54 -12.45
N ARG A 25 4.71 14.67 -13.77
CA ARG A 25 6.02 14.64 -14.45
C ARG A 25 6.99 15.71 -13.95
N ASN A 26 6.46 16.85 -13.51
CA ASN A 26 7.24 17.99 -13.04
C ASN A 26 7.65 17.89 -11.56
N TRP A 27 7.21 16.83 -10.87
CA TRP A 27 7.61 16.61 -9.48
C TRP A 27 9.09 16.26 -9.39
N ASN A 28 9.79 16.94 -8.49
CA ASN A 28 11.17 16.64 -8.11
C ASN A 28 11.22 16.46 -6.59
N GLU A 29 11.95 15.45 -6.16
CA GLU A 29 12.16 15.18 -4.74
C GLU A 29 12.81 16.38 -4.06
N PRO A 30 12.25 16.91 -2.95
CA PRO A 30 12.82 18.04 -2.25
C PRO A 30 14.12 17.64 -1.51
N LYS A 31 14.99 18.62 -1.27
CA LYS A 31 16.21 18.40 -0.49
C LYS A 31 15.92 18.19 1.01
N GLN A 32 14.85 18.76 1.51
CA GLN A 32 14.39 18.67 2.91
C GLN A 32 12.91 18.32 2.94
N GLY A 33 12.44 17.67 4.00
CA GLY A 33 11.06 17.27 4.19
C GLY A 33 10.94 15.95 4.92
N THR A 34 9.72 15.46 5.05
CA THR A 34 9.40 14.19 5.71
C THR A 34 9.65 13.02 4.76
N THR A 35 10.44 12.04 5.19
CA THR A 35 10.70 10.84 4.40
C THR A 35 9.63 9.80 4.69
N VAL A 36 9.09 9.21 3.65
CA VAL A 36 8.26 8.00 3.66
C VAL A 36 8.97 6.91 2.89
N TYR A 37 8.61 5.65 3.15
CA TYR A 37 9.30 4.52 2.56
C TYR A 37 8.30 3.59 1.87
N LEU A 38 8.80 2.79 0.94
CA LEU A 38 8.08 1.66 0.35
C LEU A 38 8.78 0.38 0.76
N ALA A 39 8.04 -0.51 1.38
CA ALA A 39 8.41 -1.91 1.57
C ALA A 39 7.90 -2.74 0.40
N ASP A 40 8.56 -3.86 0.13
CA ASP A 40 8.28 -4.73 -1.01
C ASP A 40 8.62 -6.17 -0.63
N ASN A 41 7.66 -7.06 -0.75
CA ASN A 41 7.84 -8.50 -0.54
C ASN A 41 7.89 -9.30 -1.85
N GLY A 42 8.18 -8.63 -2.98
CA GLY A 42 8.24 -9.22 -4.32
C GLY A 42 6.91 -9.18 -5.09
N ILE A 43 5.78 -9.06 -4.40
CA ILE A 43 4.44 -9.05 -5.01
C ILE A 43 3.65 -7.83 -4.60
N HIS A 44 3.76 -7.44 -3.34
CA HIS A 44 3.00 -6.38 -2.70
C HIS A 44 3.92 -5.30 -2.16
N ALA A 45 3.47 -4.05 -2.25
CA ALA A 45 4.15 -2.92 -1.65
C ALA A 45 3.27 -2.27 -0.58
N ASP A 46 3.91 -1.96 0.56
CA ASP A 46 3.36 -1.12 1.62
C ASP A 46 4.03 0.25 1.60
N ILE A 47 3.32 1.26 2.09
CA ILE A 47 3.89 2.56 2.38
C ILE A 47 4.11 2.72 3.88
N ILE A 48 5.33 3.06 4.28
CA ILE A 48 5.71 3.27 5.69
C ILE A 48 5.87 4.77 5.91
N MET A 49 5.21 5.26 6.95
CA MET A 49 5.18 6.67 7.31
C MET A 49 5.50 6.85 8.80
N PRO A 50 6.02 8.02 9.23
CA PRO A 50 6.03 8.36 10.65
C PRO A 50 4.61 8.38 11.21
N VAL A 51 4.42 7.85 12.42
CA VAL A 51 3.12 7.91 13.12
C VAL A 51 2.69 9.35 13.35
N ASN A 52 3.66 10.20 13.70
CA ASN A 52 3.42 11.65 13.90
C ASN A 52 4.41 12.45 13.06
N ALA A 53 3.87 13.24 12.12
CA ALA A 53 4.67 14.20 11.34
C ALA A 53 3.76 15.28 10.74
N GLU A 54 4.33 16.45 10.46
CA GLU A 54 3.68 17.59 9.81
C GLU A 54 2.39 18.07 10.53
N GLY A 55 2.31 17.84 11.86
CA GLY A 55 1.14 18.16 12.69
C GLY A 55 -0.02 17.16 12.54
N LEU A 56 0.21 16.01 11.95
CA LEU A 56 -0.76 14.93 11.78
C LEU A 56 -0.33 13.71 12.57
N ASP A 57 -1.30 13.01 13.20
CA ASP A 57 -1.08 11.85 14.04
C ASP A 57 -2.02 10.71 13.61
N TRP A 58 -1.46 9.54 13.34
CA TRP A 58 -2.21 8.33 13.01
C TRP A 58 -2.77 7.61 14.24
N ALA A 59 -2.13 7.78 15.41
CA ALA A 59 -2.46 7.00 16.61
C ALA A 59 -3.93 7.10 17.07
N PRO A 60 -4.63 8.25 16.97
CA PRO A 60 -6.04 8.33 17.34
C PRO A 60 -6.98 7.51 16.44
N LEU A 61 -6.55 7.18 15.20
CA LEU A 61 -7.35 6.43 14.24
C LEU A 61 -7.23 4.91 14.46
N PHE A 62 -6.13 4.44 15.05
CA PHE A 62 -5.80 3.04 15.23
C PHE A 62 -5.52 2.77 16.72
N PRO A 63 -6.56 2.53 17.53
CA PRO A 63 -6.40 2.35 18.96
C PRO A 63 -5.65 1.05 19.29
N ALA A 64 -4.89 1.07 20.38
CA ALA A 64 -4.11 -0.09 20.82
C ALA A 64 -4.96 -1.35 21.06
N GLY A 65 -6.26 -1.19 21.36
CA GLY A 65 -7.19 -2.32 21.54
C GLY A 65 -7.53 -3.09 20.26
N ASP A 66 -7.21 -2.54 19.07
CA ASP A 66 -7.39 -3.22 17.80
C ASP A 66 -6.19 -4.11 17.45
N LEU A 67 -5.06 -3.97 18.16
CA LEU A 67 -3.82 -4.70 17.94
C LEU A 67 -3.76 -5.95 18.81
N ALA A 68 -3.10 -7.01 18.34
CA ALA A 68 -2.89 -8.24 19.13
C ALA A 68 -2.06 -7.96 20.39
N GLN A 69 -1.10 -7.05 20.33
CA GLN A 69 -0.37 -6.51 21.47
C GLN A 69 -0.38 -5.00 21.41
N ALA A 70 -0.62 -4.34 22.54
CA ALA A 70 -0.72 -2.87 22.64
C ALA A 70 0.64 -2.17 22.54
N SER A 71 1.45 -2.52 21.55
CA SER A 71 2.75 -1.91 21.29
C SER A 71 2.61 -0.92 20.12
N ARG A 72 2.79 0.36 20.42
CA ARG A 72 2.90 1.41 19.39
C ARG A 72 4.37 1.69 19.14
N GLN A 73 4.69 1.89 17.87
CA GLN A 73 6.02 2.23 17.40
C GLN A 73 5.97 3.63 16.75
N ASP A 74 7.12 4.16 16.38
CA ASP A 74 7.23 5.50 15.79
C ASP A 74 6.85 5.51 14.29
N TRP A 75 6.75 4.36 13.67
CA TRP A 75 6.42 4.20 12.27
C TRP A 75 5.18 3.34 12.09
N ILE A 76 4.47 3.59 10.99
CA ILE A 76 3.27 2.86 10.62
C ILE A 76 3.30 2.52 9.14
N ALA A 77 3.01 1.27 8.83
CA ALA A 77 2.91 0.75 7.47
C ALA A 77 1.45 0.60 7.05
N PHE A 78 1.15 0.92 5.81
CA PHE A 78 -0.16 0.79 5.20
C PHE A 78 -0.07 -0.08 3.95
N GLY A 79 -0.78 -1.18 3.97
CA GLY A 79 -1.04 -2.04 2.83
C GLY A 79 -2.50 -2.02 2.44
N SER A 80 -2.80 -2.44 1.22
CA SER A 80 -4.16 -2.58 0.73
C SER A 80 -4.27 -3.83 -0.10
N GLY A 81 -5.32 -4.62 0.09
CA GLY A 81 -5.49 -5.86 -0.66
C GLY A 81 -6.92 -6.39 -0.66
N GLU A 82 -7.11 -7.50 -1.34
CA GLU A 82 -8.38 -8.21 -1.40
C GLU A 82 -8.61 -8.99 -0.10
N GLU A 83 -9.83 -8.92 0.43
CA GLU A 83 -10.27 -9.48 1.70
C GLU A 83 -9.82 -10.94 1.90
N ARG A 84 -10.10 -11.81 0.94
CA ARG A 84 -9.82 -13.25 1.07
C ARG A 84 -8.33 -13.56 1.04
N ILE A 85 -7.56 -12.79 0.27
CA ILE A 85 -6.12 -12.93 0.24
C ILE A 85 -5.55 -12.51 1.60
N TYR A 86 -5.91 -11.32 2.08
CA TYR A 86 -5.37 -10.80 3.33
C TYR A 86 -5.84 -11.57 4.57
N LEU A 87 -7.13 -11.95 4.64
CA LEU A 87 -7.66 -12.55 5.86
C LEU A 87 -7.60 -14.09 5.89
N ASN A 88 -7.46 -14.74 4.72
CA ASN A 88 -7.57 -16.21 4.64
C ASN A 88 -6.35 -16.90 4.02
N THR A 89 -5.31 -16.16 3.64
CA THR A 89 -4.09 -16.72 3.04
C THR A 89 -2.85 -16.16 3.74
N PRO A 90 -2.61 -16.56 5.00
CA PRO A 90 -1.47 -16.05 5.79
C PRO A 90 -0.12 -16.42 5.17
N THR A 91 -0.07 -17.46 4.33
CA THR A 91 1.13 -17.85 3.59
C THR A 91 0.84 -18.04 2.11
N TRP A 92 1.87 -17.97 1.27
CA TRP A 92 1.77 -18.21 -0.18
C TRP A 92 1.28 -19.62 -0.54
N TRP A 93 1.48 -20.59 0.35
CA TRP A 93 1.03 -21.98 0.18
C TRP A 93 -0.50 -22.12 0.34
N ASP A 94 -1.15 -21.13 0.98
CA ASP A 94 -2.60 -21.12 1.18
C ASP A 94 -3.34 -20.49 -0.01
N VAL A 95 -2.61 -19.95 -1.00
CA VAL A 95 -3.18 -19.34 -2.20
C VAL A 95 -3.76 -20.40 -3.10
N THR A 96 -5.08 -20.38 -3.29
CA THR A 96 -5.80 -21.31 -4.16
C THR A 96 -6.17 -20.65 -5.49
N PRO A 97 -6.46 -21.43 -6.57
CA PRO A 97 -7.02 -20.86 -7.80
C PRO A 97 -8.29 -20.05 -7.59
N ARG A 98 -9.08 -20.39 -6.58
CA ARG A 98 -10.31 -19.68 -6.21
C ARG A 98 -10.00 -18.30 -5.60
N THR A 99 -8.98 -18.20 -4.74
CA THR A 99 -8.53 -16.92 -4.17
C THR A 99 -7.94 -16.01 -5.24
N ILE A 100 -7.13 -16.55 -6.15
CA ILE A 100 -6.61 -15.81 -7.30
C ILE A 100 -7.77 -15.28 -8.17
N TRP A 101 -8.74 -16.13 -8.50
CA TRP A 101 -9.90 -15.72 -9.30
C TRP A 101 -10.72 -14.63 -8.61
N SER A 102 -10.93 -14.74 -7.29
CA SER A 102 -11.62 -13.72 -6.51
C SER A 102 -10.91 -12.37 -6.57
N ALA A 103 -9.60 -12.36 -6.41
CA ALA A 103 -8.79 -11.14 -6.51
C ALA A 103 -8.84 -10.52 -7.92
N LEU A 104 -8.79 -11.34 -8.96
CA LEU A 104 -8.86 -10.88 -10.35
C LEU A 104 -10.25 -10.36 -10.72
N ALA A 105 -11.30 -11.07 -10.28
CA ALA A 105 -12.70 -10.73 -10.59
C ALA A 105 -13.22 -9.52 -9.81
N GLY A 106 -12.57 -9.16 -8.72
CA GLY A 106 -12.92 -8.01 -7.87
C GLY A 106 -13.59 -8.42 -6.56
N GLY A 107 -12.79 -8.43 -5.48
CA GLY A 107 -13.23 -8.66 -4.10
C GLY A 107 -13.45 -7.38 -3.30
N ARG A 108 -13.92 -7.53 -2.05
CA ARG A 108 -13.91 -6.46 -1.07
C ARG A 108 -12.46 -6.09 -0.77
N ARG A 109 -12.25 -4.83 -0.50
CA ARG A 109 -10.93 -4.32 -0.20
C ARG A 109 -10.76 -4.13 1.30
N VAL A 110 -9.58 -4.46 1.80
CA VAL A 110 -9.17 -4.21 3.18
C VAL A 110 -7.88 -3.40 3.21
N MET A 111 -7.68 -2.67 4.29
CA MET A 111 -6.42 -2.02 4.63
C MET A 111 -5.76 -2.83 5.74
N HIS A 112 -4.48 -3.13 5.57
CA HIS A 112 -3.60 -3.65 6.60
C HIS A 112 -2.83 -2.48 7.19
N VAL A 113 -2.81 -2.39 8.51
CA VAL A 113 -2.10 -1.35 9.26
C VAL A 113 -1.19 -2.03 10.24
N GLU A 114 0.09 -1.71 10.21
CA GLU A 114 1.10 -2.30 11.09
C GLU A 114 1.97 -1.21 11.70
N TYR A 115 2.12 -1.23 13.02
CA TYR A 115 3.12 -0.41 13.71
C TYR A 115 4.48 -1.11 13.66
N VAL A 116 5.49 -0.40 13.15
CA VAL A 116 6.84 -0.94 12.94
C VAL A 116 7.89 -0.08 13.65
N ALA A 117 8.94 -0.70 14.14
CA ALA A 117 10.01 -0.02 14.88
C ALA A 117 10.80 0.96 13.98
N GLY A 118 10.91 0.63 12.69
CA GLY A 118 11.63 1.43 11.72
C GLY A 118 11.39 0.94 10.29
N PRO A 119 11.90 1.68 9.31
CA PRO A 119 11.79 1.30 7.91
C PRO A 119 12.89 0.31 7.46
N ASP A 120 13.38 -0.55 8.33
CA ASP A 120 14.59 -1.38 8.12
C ASP A 120 14.42 -2.37 6.96
N TYR A 121 13.19 -2.77 6.66
CA TYR A 121 12.85 -3.64 5.52
C TYR A 121 12.39 -2.87 4.28
N ALA A 122 12.47 -1.53 4.30
CA ALA A 122 12.07 -0.72 3.16
C ALA A 122 13.09 -0.82 2.01
N VAL A 123 12.59 -0.90 0.79
CA VAL A 123 13.42 -0.99 -0.42
C VAL A 123 13.58 0.35 -1.13
N ARG A 124 12.68 1.31 -0.88
CA ARG A 124 12.69 2.65 -1.49
C ARG A 124 12.33 3.72 -0.47
N GLN A 125 12.84 4.92 -0.71
CA GLN A 125 12.53 6.11 0.07
C GLN A 125 12.07 7.25 -0.83
N ILE A 126 11.19 8.10 -0.28
CA ILE A 126 10.60 9.25 -0.97
C ILE A 126 10.53 10.39 0.04
N ARG A 127 11.19 11.49 -0.25
CA ARG A 127 11.10 12.69 0.60
C ARG A 127 10.00 13.59 0.08
N LEU A 128 9.15 14.05 0.99
CA LEU A 128 7.95 14.83 0.69
C LEU A 128 8.03 16.21 1.33
N ARG A 129 7.52 17.21 0.63
CA ARG A 129 7.24 18.51 1.23
C ARG A 129 6.09 18.37 2.24
N PRO A 130 5.96 19.27 3.21
CA PRO A 130 4.87 19.22 4.20
C PRO A 130 3.48 19.09 3.57
N GLU A 131 3.20 19.83 2.52
CA GLU A 131 1.91 19.79 1.83
C GLU A 131 1.69 18.49 1.04
N GLU A 132 2.75 17.87 0.51
CA GLU A 132 2.70 16.56 -0.15
C GLU A 132 2.42 15.46 0.86
N TYR A 133 3.09 15.51 2.02
CA TYR A 133 2.84 14.58 3.13
C TYR A 133 1.39 14.67 3.62
N ARG A 134 0.87 15.89 3.82
CA ARG A 134 -0.54 16.07 4.24
C ARG A 134 -1.52 15.53 3.20
N ARG A 135 -1.26 15.71 1.91
CA ARG A 135 -2.09 15.11 0.84
C ARG A 135 -2.00 13.59 0.82
N LEU A 136 -0.80 13.03 1.04
CA LEU A 136 -0.61 11.58 1.15
C LEU A 136 -1.40 11.01 2.32
N TRP A 137 -1.27 11.63 3.50
CA TRP A 137 -2.02 11.27 4.69
C TRP A 137 -3.54 11.29 4.44
N ALA A 138 -4.04 12.35 3.84
CA ALA A 138 -5.46 12.48 3.50
C ALA A 138 -5.92 11.44 2.48
N ALA A 139 -5.09 11.11 1.48
CA ALA A 139 -5.37 10.10 0.47
C ALA A 139 -5.50 8.70 1.10
N ILE A 140 -4.55 8.32 1.97
CA ILE A 140 -4.60 7.03 2.68
C ILE A 140 -5.82 6.99 3.61
N ARG A 141 -6.03 8.04 4.42
CA ARG A 141 -7.17 8.12 5.34
C ARG A 141 -8.51 8.01 4.62
N SER A 142 -8.65 8.59 3.45
CA SER A 142 -9.90 8.55 2.66
C SER A 142 -10.26 7.16 2.14
N ASP A 143 -9.31 6.24 2.14
CA ASP A 143 -9.51 4.86 1.68
C ASP A 143 -10.07 3.93 2.76
N PHE A 144 -10.07 4.34 4.03
CA PHE A 144 -10.75 3.59 5.09
C PHE A 144 -12.26 3.79 5.05
N ALA A 145 -13.01 2.70 5.19
CA ALA A 145 -14.42 2.80 5.53
C ALA A 145 -14.55 3.25 6.99
N LEU A 146 -15.34 4.29 7.22
CA LEU A 146 -15.46 4.92 8.54
C LEU A 146 -16.79 4.56 9.21
N ASN A 147 -16.76 4.46 10.54
CA ASN A 147 -17.97 4.39 11.36
C ASN A 147 -18.57 5.79 11.57
N ALA A 148 -19.71 5.86 12.29
CA ALA A 148 -20.42 7.11 12.58
C ALA A 148 -19.56 8.14 13.35
N ASN A 149 -18.52 7.69 14.06
CA ASN A 149 -17.60 8.55 14.81
C ASN A 149 -16.37 8.96 13.98
N GLY A 150 -16.35 8.66 12.67
CA GLY A 150 -15.24 8.99 11.77
C GLY A 150 -13.97 8.15 11.97
N ARG A 151 -14.06 7.02 12.66
CA ARG A 151 -12.95 6.07 12.86
C ARG A 151 -13.00 4.94 11.83
N PRO A 152 -11.84 4.41 11.40
CA PRO A 152 -11.77 3.23 10.56
C PRO A 152 -12.55 2.05 11.14
N LEU A 153 -13.28 1.32 10.29
CA LEU A 153 -14.04 0.13 10.67
C LEU A 153 -13.09 -1.06 10.82
N HIS A 154 -12.76 -1.39 12.06
CA HIS A 154 -11.91 -2.53 12.41
C HIS A 154 -12.54 -3.86 11.98
N ILE A 155 -11.69 -4.79 11.54
CA ILE A 155 -12.04 -6.18 11.24
C ILE A 155 -11.45 -7.04 12.36
N PRO A 156 -12.29 -7.76 13.17
CA PRO A 156 -11.78 -8.68 14.17
C PRO A 156 -10.98 -9.82 13.51
N HIS A 157 -9.65 -9.72 13.58
CA HIS A 157 -8.72 -10.69 13.02
C HIS A 157 -7.46 -10.69 13.91
N PRO A 158 -6.81 -11.85 14.13
CA PRO A 158 -5.65 -11.93 15.02
C PRO A 158 -4.41 -11.17 14.55
N GLY A 159 -4.44 -10.64 13.32
CA GLY A 159 -3.27 -10.04 12.68
C GLY A 159 -2.31 -11.10 12.12
N TYR A 160 -1.21 -10.63 11.54
CA TYR A 160 -0.07 -11.48 11.16
C TYR A 160 1.02 -11.47 12.22
N GLY A 161 1.06 -10.41 13.03
CA GLY A 161 2.06 -10.20 14.07
C GLY A 161 1.49 -9.60 15.34
N CYS A 162 2.36 -8.98 16.12
CA CYS A 162 1.96 -8.35 17.39
C CYS A 162 1.20 -7.04 17.20
N CYS A 163 1.51 -6.33 16.15
CA CYS A 163 1.34 -4.89 16.13
C CYS A 163 0.60 -4.41 14.87
N ASP A 164 -0.18 -5.31 14.26
CA ASP A 164 -0.97 -5.07 13.06
C ASP A 164 -2.46 -5.30 13.29
N ALA A 165 -3.25 -4.69 12.44
CA ALA A 165 -4.70 -4.83 12.42
C ALA A 165 -5.25 -4.62 11.01
N PHE A 166 -6.46 -5.13 10.77
CA PHE A 166 -7.17 -5.01 9.50
C PHE A 166 -8.39 -4.11 9.62
N TYR A 167 -8.64 -3.33 8.58
CA TYR A 167 -9.76 -2.40 8.51
C TYR A 167 -10.47 -2.50 7.16
N TRP A 168 -11.79 -2.30 7.17
CA TRP A 168 -12.54 -2.21 5.92
C TRP A 168 -12.10 -0.99 5.12
N ALA A 169 -11.93 -1.19 3.81
CA ALA A 169 -11.57 -0.13 2.89
C ALA A 169 -12.70 0.20 1.91
N VAL A 170 -12.68 1.42 1.41
CA VAL A 170 -13.55 1.88 0.34
C VAL A 170 -13.08 1.30 -1.00
N GLY A 171 -14.02 0.95 -1.87
CA GLY A 171 -13.71 0.43 -3.20
C GLY A 171 -13.56 -1.09 -3.23
N ARG A 172 -13.04 -1.57 -4.34
CA ARG A 172 -12.86 -3.00 -4.63
C ARG A 172 -11.49 -3.25 -5.22
N GLU A 173 -10.89 -4.35 -4.86
CA GLU A 173 -9.66 -4.88 -5.45
C GLU A 173 -9.99 -5.64 -6.73
N SER A 174 -9.12 -5.62 -7.73
CA SER A 174 -9.24 -6.39 -8.96
C SER A 174 -7.91 -6.44 -9.70
N ALA A 175 -7.82 -7.22 -10.79
CA ALA A 175 -6.65 -7.22 -11.68
C ALA A 175 -6.25 -5.82 -12.19
N PHE A 176 -7.19 -4.87 -12.27
CA PHE A 176 -6.95 -3.49 -12.73
C PHE A 176 -6.75 -2.50 -11.57
N ARG A 177 -7.13 -2.87 -10.37
CA ARG A 177 -6.99 -2.08 -9.13
C ARG A 177 -6.29 -2.92 -8.08
N THR A 178 -5.01 -3.21 -8.33
CA THR A 178 -4.17 -4.02 -7.45
C THR A 178 -3.65 -3.21 -6.27
N CYS A 179 -3.17 -3.89 -5.23
CA CYS A 179 -2.48 -3.28 -4.09
C CYS A 179 -1.44 -2.23 -4.54
N ASN A 180 -0.58 -2.55 -5.49
CA ASN A 180 0.45 -1.65 -5.99
C ASN A 180 -0.14 -0.42 -6.73
N SER A 181 -1.25 -0.59 -7.44
CA SER A 181 -1.94 0.52 -8.09
C SER A 181 -2.61 1.47 -7.07
N TRP A 182 -3.01 0.97 -5.90
CA TRP A 182 -3.51 1.81 -4.80
C TRP A 182 -2.39 2.66 -4.19
N VAL A 183 -1.24 2.08 -3.91
CA VAL A 183 -0.06 2.84 -3.43
C VAL A 183 0.32 3.92 -4.46
N SER A 184 0.36 3.57 -5.76
CA SER A 184 0.59 4.56 -6.82
C SER A 184 -0.47 5.67 -6.82
N ARG A 185 -1.75 5.33 -6.59
CA ARG A 185 -2.82 6.32 -6.49
C ARG A 185 -2.61 7.28 -5.30
N TRP A 186 -2.20 6.79 -4.13
CA TRP A 186 -1.90 7.65 -2.98
C TRP A 186 -0.77 8.63 -3.30
N LEU A 187 0.33 8.13 -3.86
CA LEU A 187 1.46 8.96 -4.27
C LEU A 187 1.06 9.98 -5.36
N ARG A 188 0.21 9.58 -6.30
CA ARG A 188 -0.33 10.50 -7.32
C ARG A 188 -1.15 11.61 -6.71
N LEU A 189 -2.04 11.31 -5.75
CA LEU A 189 -2.87 12.30 -5.05
C LEU A 189 -2.02 13.23 -4.17
N ALA A 190 -0.92 12.72 -3.63
CA ALA A 190 0.07 13.52 -2.92
C ALA A 190 0.81 14.53 -3.83
N GLY A 191 0.74 14.34 -5.14
CA GLY A 191 1.47 15.15 -6.12
C GLY A 191 2.83 14.57 -6.51
N VAL A 192 3.18 13.40 -5.99
CA VAL A 192 4.46 12.71 -6.23
C VAL A 192 4.47 12.09 -7.62
N ARG A 193 5.62 12.17 -8.29
CA ARG A 193 5.82 11.49 -9.58
C ARG A 193 5.75 9.98 -9.40
N THR A 194 4.79 9.34 -10.07
CA THR A 194 4.58 7.90 -10.02
C THR A 194 4.16 7.35 -11.37
N SER A 195 3.94 6.06 -11.48
CA SER A 195 3.45 5.39 -12.69
C SER A 195 1.95 5.55 -12.83
N VAL A 196 1.46 5.64 -14.07
CA VAL A 196 0.02 5.81 -14.35
C VAL A 196 -0.79 4.59 -13.90
N TRP A 197 -0.23 3.39 -14.12
CA TRP A 197 -0.86 2.13 -13.73
C TRP A 197 0.19 1.02 -13.54
N PRO A 198 0.78 0.87 -12.35
CA PRO A 198 1.71 -0.18 -12.00
C PRO A 198 0.98 -1.32 -11.25
N PRO A 199 0.42 -2.32 -11.93
CA PRO A 199 -0.24 -3.44 -11.25
C PRO A 199 0.75 -4.35 -10.51
N PHE A 200 2.03 -4.33 -10.90
CA PHE A 200 3.11 -5.09 -10.30
C PHE A 200 4.02 -4.17 -9.46
N VAL A 201 4.59 -4.70 -8.39
CA VAL A 201 5.45 -3.97 -7.47
C VAL A 201 6.67 -3.37 -8.17
N SER A 202 7.32 -4.11 -9.07
CA SER A 202 8.46 -3.61 -9.85
C SER A 202 8.11 -2.35 -10.65
N GLY A 203 6.89 -2.29 -11.23
CA GLY A 203 6.40 -1.13 -11.96
C GLY A 203 6.11 0.10 -11.08
N LEU A 204 5.92 -0.10 -9.78
CA LEU A 204 5.74 0.96 -8.80
C LEU A 204 7.09 1.49 -8.31
N VAL A 205 7.97 0.58 -7.82
CA VAL A 205 9.13 0.97 -7.01
C VAL A 205 10.34 1.46 -7.81
N TRP A 206 10.47 1.10 -9.08
CA TRP A 206 11.68 1.38 -9.89
C TRP A 206 12.04 2.87 -10.02
N ARG A 207 11.06 3.76 -9.83
CA ARG A 207 11.23 5.22 -9.96
C ARG A 207 11.89 5.88 -8.77
N TYR A 208 11.88 5.22 -7.62
CA TYR A 208 12.30 5.84 -6.37
C TYR A 208 13.70 5.42 -5.98
N ARG A 209 14.35 6.26 -5.19
CA ARG A 209 15.70 6.01 -4.70
C ARG A 209 15.72 4.77 -3.79
N LYS A 210 16.69 3.91 -4.01
CA LYS A 210 16.92 2.75 -3.13
C LYS A 210 17.32 3.23 -1.73
N VAL A 211 16.91 2.50 -0.73
CA VAL A 211 17.45 2.66 0.63
C VAL A 211 18.82 2.00 0.65
N GLU A 212 19.83 2.72 1.10
CA GLU A 212 21.20 2.18 1.20
C GLU A 212 21.28 1.20 2.37
N GLY A 213 21.86 0.02 2.15
CA GLY A 213 22.10 -0.97 3.21
C GLY A 213 20.99 -1.99 3.46
N THR A 214 19.86 -1.95 2.77
CA THR A 214 18.85 -3.02 2.87
C THR A 214 19.21 -4.19 1.95
N VAL A 215 19.32 -5.38 2.55
CA VAL A 215 19.38 -6.64 1.80
C VAL A 215 17.94 -6.98 1.39
N PRO A 216 17.66 -7.26 0.09
CA PRO A 216 16.32 -7.73 -0.31
C PRO A 216 15.98 -9.02 0.43
N ALA A 217 14.76 -9.08 0.94
CA ALA A 217 14.22 -10.28 1.58
C ALA A 217 14.01 -11.42 0.57
#